data_940a78960c695b28d4c309533c2e8ef9
#
_entry.id   940a78960c695b28d4c309533c2e8ef9
#
_cell.length_a   1.000
_cell.length_b   1.000
_cell.length_c   1.000
_cell.angle_alpha   90.00
_cell.angle_beta   90.00
_cell.angle_gamma   90.00
#
_symmetry.space_group_name_H-M   'P 1'
#
loop_
_entity.id
_entity.type
_entity.pdbx_description
1 polymer ?
#
loop_
_entity_poly.entity_id
_entity_poly.type
_entity_poly.pdbx_seq_one_letter_code
_entity_poly.pdbx_strand_id
1 'polypeptide(L)'
;AAGWADLDLDDAGALVRCTYEANLQYTGGSTNLCPLSTLPFLHQTTSGAVPTVDQIMDRVVVSHDWMGDVFEQLLRTQATQDILRLFNGVTAIVIGAQVRPSFYYALTGAIYLDADNFWLTAAQRDVINEAPDFRSDFDRDLMYSGVWRYTQNNQNIFLAFPATSRISRDLTYLLAEAGWLLYHELAHASDYMPPAARPTLNSSLSAWGNISPRYEAAQLPSDLMAASFPLQSAPLGGLAQVKFFGATADATQRAYTPNDVAGFFSSDRATDEYN
;
A
#
# COMPACT_ATOMS: atom_id res chain seq x y z
N ALA A 1 16.31 9.81 20.62
CA ALA A 1 16.12 9.58 19.22
C ALA A 1 17.49 9.32 18.61
N ALA A 2 17.86 8.06 18.50
CA ALA A 2 18.95 7.69 17.60
C ALA A 2 18.43 8.06 16.21
N GLY A 3 19.02 9.09 15.63
CA GLY A 3 18.53 9.60 14.37
C GLY A 3 18.62 8.51 13.32
N TRP A 4 17.68 8.47 12.44
CA TRP A 4 17.69 7.75 11.17
C TRP A 4 18.91 8.07 10.30
N ALA A 5 19.82 8.93 10.81
CA ALA A 5 21.11 9.30 10.25
C ALA A 5 22.26 8.35 10.62
N ASP A 6 22.04 7.39 11.51
CA ASP A 6 23.07 6.40 11.92
C ASP A 6 22.98 5.05 11.20
N LEU A 7 22.13 4.94 10.18
CA LEU A 7 22.29 3.89 9.19
C LEU A 7 23.65 4.13 8.52
N ASP A 8 24.50 3.12 8.54
CA ASP A 8 25.77 3.14 7.79
C ASP A 8 25.46 3.72 6.40
N LEU A 9 26.15 4.79 6.01
CA LEU A 9 25.84 5.54 4.78
C LEU A 9 25.75 4.64 3.54
N ASP A 10 26.40 3.48 3.58
CA ASP A 10 26.33 2.47 2.53
C ASP A 10 24.96 1.75 2.53
N ASP A 11 24.39 1.42 3.67
CA ASP A 11 23.07 0.73 3.75
C ASP A 11 21.92 1.71 3.55
N ALA A 12 21.99 2.91 4.14
CA ALA A 12 20.99 3.96 3.90
C ALA A 12 21.00 4.41 2.44
N GLY A 13 22.19 4.53 1.84
CA GLY A 13 22.36 4.84 0.43
C GLY A 13 21.73 3.80 -0.48
N ALA A 14 21.81 2.51 -0.14
CA ALA A 14 21.16 1.43 -0.89
C ALA A 14 19.63 1.50 -0.78
N LEU A 15 19.08 1.69 0.42
CA LEU A 15 17.64 1.85 0.64
C LEU A 15 17.07 2.99 -0.21
N VAL A 16 17.64 4.19 -0.09
CA VAL A 16 17.17 5.37 -0.85
C VAL A 16 17.32 5.14 -2.35
N ARG A 17 18.51 4.70 -2.81
CA ARG A 17 18.76 4.46 -4.23
C ARG A 17 17.80 3.42 -4.84
N CYS A 18 17.50 2.35 -4.09
CA CYS A 18 16.68 1.25 -4.60
C CYS A 18 15.17 1.51 -4.51
N THR A 19 14.73 2.52 -3.76
CA THR A 19 13.30 2.77 -3.52
C THR A 19 12.82 4.16 -3.90
N TYR A 20 13.68 5.18 -3.87
CA TYR A 20 13.24 6.58 -3.97
C TYR A 20 13.89 7.40 -5.09
N GLU A 21 14.82 6.83 -5.84
CA GLU A 21 15.43 7.59 -6.94
C GLU A 21 14.50 7.70 -8.16
N ALA A 22 14.53 8.88 -8.79
CA ALA A 22 13.77 9.20 -10.01
C ALA A 22 14.08 8.26 -11.19
N ASN A 23 15.16 7.50 -11.13
CA ASN A 23 15.60 6.57 -12.15
C ASN A 23 14.95 5.18 -12.09
N LEU A 24 14.11 4.91 -11.07
CA LEU A 24 13.40 3.63 -10.94
C LEU A 24 12.20 3.50 -11.91
N GLN A 25 12.13 4.35 -12.91
CA GLN A 25 11.08 4.26 -13.91
C GLN A 25 11.32 3.06 -14.84
N TYR A 26 10.28 2.27 -15.03
CA TYR A 26 10.25 1.25 -16.07
C TYR A 26 10.20 1.92 -17.43
N THR A 27 11.34 2.03 -18.09
CA THR A 27 11.43 2.50 -19.47
C THR A 27 11.76 1.33 -20.37
N GLY A 28 10.73 0.70 -20.94
CA GLY A 28 10.83 -0.14 -22.14
C GLY A 28 11.92 -1.21 -22.18
N GLY A 29 12.20 -1.89 -21.06
CA GLY A 29 13.10 -3.04 -21.01
C GLY A 29 14.48 -2.80 -20.38
N SER A 30 14.86 -1.56 -20.04
CA SER A 30 16.03 -1.28 -19.21
C SER A 30 15.57 -0.89 -17.81
N THR A 31 15.87 -1.72 -16.84
CA THR A 31 15.50 -1.45 -15.43
C THR A 31 16.75 -1.17 -14.63
N ASN A 32 16.83 0.01 -14.01
CA ASN A 32 17.84 0.32 -13.00
C ASN A 32 17.43 -0.25 -11.63
N LEU A 33 16.64 -1.33 -11.62
CA LEU A 33 16.17 -1.96 -10.40
C LEU A 33 17.32 -2.66 -9.67
N CYS A 34 17.40 -2.45 -8.38
CA CYS A 34 18.38 -3.14 -7.57
C CYS A 34 18.13 -4.65 -7.53
N PRO A 35 19.19 -5.48 -7.61
CA PRO A 35 19.05 -6.91 -7.35
C PRO A 35 18.77 -7.15 -5.87
N LEU A 36 18.18 -8.29 -5.54
CA LEU A 36 17.91 -8.67 -4.15
C LEU A 36 19.19 -8.91 -3.32
N SER A 37 20.34 -9.05 -3.97
CA SER A 37 21.64 -9.02 -3.28
C SER A 37 21.96 -7.65 -2.68
N THR A 38 21.40 -6.57 -3.22
CA THR A 38 21.56 -5.21 -2.70
C THR A 38 20.43 -4.83 -1.75
N LEU A 39 19.18 -5.14 -2.10
CA LEU A 39 18.01 -4.88 -1.25
C LEU A 39 17.12 -6.13 -1.20
N PRO A 40 17.41 -7.07 -0.27
CA PRO A 40 16.66 -8.31 -0.13
C PRO A 40 15.28 -8.09 0.50
N PHE A 41 14.34 -8.99 0.21
CA PHE A 41 13.11 -9.09 1.00
C PHE A 41 13.44 -9.37 2.47
N LEU A 42 12.63 -8.86 3.41
CA LEU A 42 12.80 -9.16 4.84
C LEU A 42 12.84 -10.66 5.11
N HIS A 43 12.07 -11.46 4.39
CA HIS A 43 12.13 -12.93 4.47
C HIS A 43 13.55 -13.49 4.33
N GLN A 44 14.38 -12.93 3.45
CA GLN A 44 15.74 -13.42 3.21
C GLN A 44 16.66 -13.12 4.40
N THR A 45 16.49 -11.96 5.04
CA THR A 45 17.31 -11.56 6.20
C THR A 45 16.85 -12.17 7.51
N THR A 46 15.55 -12.50 7.63
CA THR A 46 14.97 -13.17 8.80
C THR A 46 15.02 -14.69 8.71
N SER A 47 15.47 -15.25 7.57
CA SER A 47 15.38 -16.68 7.27
C SER A 47 13.96 -17.24 7.42
N GLY A 48 12.96 -16.41 7.08
CA GLY A 48 11.54 -16.74 7.14
C GLY A 48 10.90 -16.66 8.53
N ALA A 49 11.65 -16.29 9.57
CA ALA A 49 11.08 -15.99 10.88
C ALA A 49 10.18 -14.74 10.83
N VAL A 50 9.37 -14.54 11.86
CA VAL A 50 8.64 -13.28 12.01
C VAL A 50 9.64 -12.17 12.27
N PRO A 51 9.66 -11.09 11.45
CA PRO A 51 10.56 -9.96 11.67
C PRO A 51 10.32 -9.33 13.02
N THR A 52 11.38 -8.91 13.69
CA THR A 52 11.26 -7.99 14.83
C THR A 52 10.93 -6.59 14.35
N VAL A 53 10.41 -5.75 15.25
CA VAL A 53 10.18 -4.32 14.91
C VAL A 53 11.48 -3.66 14.48
N ASP A 54 12.61 -3.92 15.15
CA ASP A 54 13.91 -3.35 14.77
C ASP A 54 14.30 -3.74 13.33
N GLN A 55 14.15 -5.01 12.95
CA GLN A 55 14.42 -5.46 11.58
C GLN A 55 13.50 -4.80 10.53
N ILE A 56 12.26 -4.49 10.89
CA ILE A 56 11.36 -3.72 10.03
C ILE A 56 11.83 -2.28 9.94
N MET A 57 12.20 -1.67 11.07
CA MET A 57 12.66 -0.28 11.12
C MET A 57 13.97 -0.06 10.35
N ASP A 58 14.86 -1.06 10.28
CA ASP A 58 16.07 -1.04 9.41
C ASP A 58 15.75 -0.94 7.92
N ARG A 59 14.47 -1.06 7.54
CA ARG A 59 13.99 -0.99 6.15
C ARG A 59 13.10 0.22 5.88
N VAL A 60 13.01 1.16 6.83
CA VAL A 60 12.15 2.34 6.73
C VAL A 60 12.92 3.53 6.18
N VAL A 61 12.37 4.15 5.14
CA VAL A 61 12.82 5.43 4.57
C VAL A 61 11.73 6.46 4.80
N VAL A 62 12.07 7.60 5.35
CA VAL A 62 11.11 8.66 5.65
C VAL A 62 11.55 10.01 5.07
N SER A 63 10.58 10.84 4.70
CA SER A 63 10.88 12.23 4.30
C SER A 63 11.03 13.18 5.50
N HIS A 64 10.55 12.79 6.69
CA HIS A 64 10.65 13.54 7.94
C HIS A 64 10.75 12.58 9.11
N ASP A 65 11.63 12.83 10.06
CA ASP A 65 11.94 11.93 11.19
C ASP A 65 10.72 11.48 11.97
N TRP A 66 9.78 12.39 12.22
CA TRP A 66 8.55 12.07 12.97
C TRP A 66 7.72 10.94 12.36
N MET A 67 7.82 10.72 11.04
CA MET A 67 7.09 9.63 10.36
C MET A 67 7.62 8.27 10.80
N GLY A 68 8.95 8.15 10.90
CA GLY A 68 9.60 6.95 11.43
C GLY A 68 9.28 6.74 12.91
N ASP A 69 9.36 7.80 13.73
CA ASP A 69 9.08 7.73 15.16
C ASP A 69 7.64 7.24 15.44
N VAL A 70 6.66 7.78 14.72
CA VAL A 70 5.25 7.39 14.88
C VAL A 70 5.00 5.98 14.37
N PHE A 71 5.60 5.62 13.23
CA PHE A 71 5.49 4.27 12.68
C PHE A 71 6.12 3.23 13.62
N GLU A 72 7.29 3.49 14.17
CA GLU A 72 7.93 2.64 15.16
C GLU A 72 7.05 2.47 16.41
N GLN A 73 6.53 3.58 16.94
CA GLN A 73 5.66 3.55 18.11
C GLN A 73 4.39 2.74 17.84
N LEU A 74 3.80 2.87 16.64
CA LEU A 74 2.64 2.07 16.22
C LEU A 74 3.00 0.57 16.20
N LEU A 75 4.09 0.19 15.58
CA LEU A 75 4.51 -1.21 15.51
C LEU A 75 4.81 -1.79 16.89
N ARG A 76 5.54 -1.07 17.75
CA ARG A 76 5.91 -1.56 19.09
C ARG A 76 4.72 -1.73 20.02
N THR A 77 3.69 -0.92 19.87
CA THR A 77 2.55 -0.89 20.81
C THR A 77 1.33 -1.65 20.30
N GLN A 78 1.16 -1.78 18.99
CA GLN A 78 -0.08 -2.25 18.38
C GLN A 78 0.08 -3.44 17.43
N ALA A 79 1.28 -3.68 16.88
CA ALA A 79 1.45 -4.72 15.90
C ALA A 79 1.32 -6.12 16.53
N THR A 80 0.48 -6.94 15.93
CA THR A 80 0.38 -8.37 16.25
C THR A 80 1.45 -9.16 15.50
N GLN A 81 1.70 -10.40 15.95
CA GLN A 81 2.64 -11.31 15.26
C GLN A 81 2.20 -11.58 13.81
N ASP A 82 0.91 -11.50 13.53
CA ASP A 82 0.39 -11.74 12.18
C ASP A 82 0.76 -10.61 11.23
N ILE A 83 0.56 -9.35 11.64
CA ILE A 83 0.96 -8.21 10.81
C ILE A 83 2.48 -8.14 10.64
N LEU A 84 3.26 -8.39 11.69
CA LEU A 84 4.72 -8.42 11.59
C LEU A 84 5.19 -9.48 10.58
N ARG A 85 4.55 -10.64 10.54
CA ARG A 85 4.85 -11.71 9.59
C ARG A 85 4.64 -11.29 8.13
N LEU A 86 3.65 -10.43 7.85
CA LEU A 86 3.37 -9.97 6.50
C LEU A 86 4.52 -9.13 5.91
N PHE A 87 5.28 -8.42 6.75
CA PHE A 87 6.45 -7.66 6.29
C PHE A 87 7.54 -8.53 5.66
N ASN A 88 7.51 -9.84 5.81
CA ASN A 88 8.41 -10.74 5.08
C ASN A 88 8.29 -10.61 3.55
N GLY A 89 7.19 -10.08 3.05
CA GLY A 89 6.92 -9.88 1.62
C GLY A 89 7.43 -8.55 1.06
N VAL A 90 8.11 -7.71 1.87
CA VAL A 90 8.61 -6.41 1.42
C VAL A 90 10.13 -6.30 1.49
N THR A 91 10.69 -5.46 0.65
CA THR A 91 12.12 -5.07 0.66
C THR A 91 12.35 -3.84 1.50
N ALA A 92 11.41 -2.89 1.49
CA ALA A 92 11.48 -1.62 2.21
C ALA A 92 10.09 -1.03 2.48
N ILE A 93 10.04 -0.05 3.36
CA ILE A 93 8.88 0.76 3.70
C ILE A 93 9.26 2.23 3.49
N VAL A 94 8.56 2.93 2.62
CA VAL A 94 8.77 4.36 2.35
C VAL A 94 7.57 5.13 2.89
N ILE A 95 7.81 6.09 3.81
CA ILE A 95 6.75 6.96 4.32
C ILE A 95 7.09 8.40 3.91
N GLY A 96 6.29 8.99 3.06
CA GLY A 96 6.65 10.26 2.45
C GLY A 96 5.54 11.30 2.44
N ALA A 97 5.92 12.57 2.68
CA ALA A 97 5.02 13.72 2.60
C ALA A 97 4.40 13.93 1.21
N GLN A 98 5.01 13.36 0.17
CA GLN A 98 4.57 13.46 -1.22
C GLN A 98 3.99 12.14 -1.75
N VAL A 99 4.00 11.06 -0.96
CA VAL A 99 3.38 9.78 -1.34
C VAL A 99 1.87 9.94 -1.23
N ARG A 100 1.16 9.83 -2.36
CA ARG A 100 -0.29 9.90 -2.41
C ARG A 100 -0.83 9.32 -3.72
N PRO A 101 -1.64 8.28 -3.67
CA PRO A 101 -2.01 7.46 -2.50
C PRO A 101 -0.90 6.55 -2.01
N SER A 102 -1.13 5.79 -0.93
CA SER A 102 -0.28 4.65 -0.58
C SER A 102 -0.37 3.55 -1.64
N PHE A 103 0.69 2.77 -1.82
CA PHE A 103 0.73 1.66 -2.78
C PHE A 103 1.87 0.68 -2.49
N TYR A 104 1.71 -0.57 -2.90
CA TYR A 104 2.80 -1.51 -3.06
C TYR A 104 3.38 -1.40 -4.49
N TYR A 105 4.70 -1.39 -4.62
CA TYR A 105 5.34 -1.30 -5.92
C TYR A 105 6.14 -2.57 -6.23
N ALA A 106 5.58 -3.43 -7.08
CA ALA A 106 6.15 -4.73 -7.40
C ALA A 106 7.55 -4.66 -8.02
N LEU A 107 7.90 -3.55 -8.70
CA LEU A 107 9.23 -3.36 -9.29
C LEU A 107 10.33 -3.30 -8.24
N THR A 108 10.07 -2.66 -7.11
CA THR A 108 11.01 -2.55 -5.99
C THR A 108 10.74 -3.57 -4.88
N GLY A 109 9.53 -4.11 -4.80
CA GLY A 109 9.07 -4.94 -3.69
C GLY A 109 8.81 -4.17 -2.39
N ALA A 110 8.69 -2.84 -2.47
CA ALA A 110 8.49 -1.95 -1.33
C ALA A 110 7.03 -1.47 -1.21
N ILE A 111 6.60 -1.12 0.00
CA ILE A 111 5.37 -0.36 0.23
C ILE A 111 5.69 1.12 0.39
N TYR A 112 4.82 1.96 -0.16
CA TYR A 112 4.90 3.41 -0.11
C TYR A 112 3.66 3.94 0.59
N LEU A 113 3.84 4.61 1.71
CA LEU A 113 2.77 4.98 2.62
C LEU A 113 2.58 6.51 2.64
N ASP A 114 1.34 6.94 2.46
CA ASP A 114 0.95 8.34 2.63
C ASP A 114 1.07 8.74 4.11
N ALA A 115 1.85 9.77 4.37
CA ALA A 115 2.09 10.28 5.70
C ALA A 115 0.82 10.84 6.39
N ASP A 116 -0.25 11.12 5.63
CA ASP A 116 -1.53 11.57 6.20
C ASP A 116 -2.13 10.54 7.18
N ASN A 117 -1.77 9.27 7.03
CA ASN A 117 -2.20 8.21 7.94
C ASN A 117 -1.44 8.17 9.27
N PHE A 118 -0.39 8.99 9.48
CA PHE A 118 0.53 8.85 10.61
C PHE A 118 0.71 10.09 11.48
N TRP A 119 0.25 11.29 11.08
CA TRP A 119 0.48 12.50 11.85
C TRP A 119 -0.27 12.50 13.20
N LEU A 120 0.35 13.04 14.25
CA LEU A 120 -0.21 13.19 15.59
C LEU A 120 -0.45 14.66 15.94
N THR A 121 0.29 15.58 15.33
CA THR A 121 0.17 17.01 15.62
C THR A 121 -0.11 17.80 14.35
N ALA A 122 -0.73 18.97 14.51
CA ALA A 122 -0.97 19.88 13.40
C ALA A 122 0.33 20.29 12.68
N ALA A 123 1.44 20.43 13.41
CA ALA A 123 2.74 20.75 12.80
C ALA A 123 3.29 19.62 11.92
N GLN A 124 3.07 18.35 12.30
CA GLN A 124 3.41 17.20 11.45
C GLN A 124 2.55 17.17 10.20
N ARG A 125 1.25 17.48 10.32
CA ARG A 125 0.34 17.56 9.17
C ARG A 125 0.73 18.65 8.17
N ASP A 126 1.20 19.81 8.65
CA ASP A 126 1.52 20.97 7.80
C ASP A 126 2.60 20.68 6.74
N VAL A 127 3.41 19.66 6.91
CA VAL A 127 4.46 19.28 5.93
C VAL A 127 3.99 18.26 4.90
N ILE A 128 2.76 17.74 5.05
CA ILE A 128 2.20 16.72 4.16
C ILE A 128 1.55 17.42 2.96
N ASN A 129 1.75 16.85 1.76
CA ASN A 129 1.06 17.31 0.57
C ASN A 129 -0.44 16.94 0.64
N GLU A 130 -1.29 17.96 0.70
CA GLU A 130 -2.76 17.79 0.72
C GLU A 130 -3.39 17.84 -0.68
N ALA A 131 -2.60 17.90 -1.76
CA ALA A 131 -3.14 17.86 -3.11
C ALA A 131 -3.97 16.58 -3.31
N PRO A 132 -5.10 16.65 -4.02
CA PRO A 132 -5.88 15.46 -4.33
C PRO A 132 -5.04 14.38 -5.02
N ASP A 133 -5.32 13.11 -4.72
CA ASP A 133 -4.81 11.97 -5.46
C ASP A 133 -5.13 12.13 -6.96
N PHE A 134 -4.23 11.70 -7.83
CA PHE A 134 -4.41 11.77 -9.29
C PHE A 134 -5.68 11.05 -9.79
N ARG A 135 -6.23 10.13 -9.00
CA ARG A 135 -7.48 9.40 -9.30
C ARG A 135 -8.73 10.16 -8.85
N SER A 136 -8.59 11.28 -8.16
CA SER A 136 -9.73 12.00 -7.54
C SER A 136 -10.79 12.44 -8.53
N ASP A 137 -10.42 12.63 -9.80
CA ASP A 137 -11.32 13.03 -10.86
C ASP A 137 -11.80 11.90 -11.77
N PHE A 138 -11.38 10.65 -11.51
CA PHE A 138 -11.70 9.53 -12.40
C PHE A 138 -13.20 9.24 -12.49
N ASP A 139 -13.91 9.42 -11.40
CA ASP A 139 -15.35 9.18 -11.30
C ASP A 139 -16.21 10.45 -11.38
N ARG A 140 -15.64 11.61 -11.76
CA ARG A 140 -16.35 12.90 -11.78
C ARG A 140 -17.59 12.91 -12.70
N ASP A 141 -17.61 12.06 -13.73
CA ASP A 141 -18.72 11.97 -14.68
C ASP A 141 -19.82 10.99 -14.21
N LEU A 142 -19.63 10.32 -13.07
CA LEU A 142 -20.63 9.44 -12.48
C LEU A 142 -21.62 10.23 -11.61
N MET A 143 -22.84 9.73 -11.48
CA MET A 143 -23.89 10.36 -10.67
C MET A 143 -23.73 10.11 -9.16
N TYR A 144 -22.65 9.48 -8.72
CA TYR A 144 -22.35 9.18 -7.32
C TYR A 144 -20.86 9.29 -7.06
N SER A 145 -20.50 9.50 -5.80
CA SER A 145 -19.11 9.45 -5.35
C SER A 145 -18.89 8.22 -4.49
N GLY A 146 -17.83 7.47 -4.78
CA GLY A 146 -17.34 6.42 -3.88
C GLY A 146 -16.61 7.05 -2.69
N VAL A 147 -17.05 6.73 -1.48
CA VAL A 147 -16.42 7.21 -0.25
C VAL A 147 -15.91 6.02 0.54
N TRP A 148 -14.61 6.05 0.90
CA TRP A 148 -14.04 5.07 1.80
C TRP A 148 -14.54 5.27 3.23
N ARG A 149 -14.93 4.20 3.88
CA ARG A 149 -15.33 4.22 5.28
C ARG A 149 -14.71 3.03 6.01
N TYR A 150 -14.13 3.30 7.16
CA TYR A 150 -13.72 2.28 8.12
C TYR A 150 -14.86 2.09 9.11
N THR A 151 -15.39 0.89 9.21
CA THR A 151 -16.55 0.60 10.05
C THR A 151 -16.28 -0.53 11.02
N GLN A 152 -16.80 -0.39 12.24
CA GLN A 152 -16.88 -1.46 13.22
C GLN A 152 -18.34 -1.58 13.69
N ASN A 153 -18.91 -2.77 13.64
CA ASN A 153 -20.32 -2.99 13.97
C ASN A 153 -21.25 -2.04 13.21
N ASN A 154 -20.95 -1.81 11.93
CA ASN A 154 -21.67 -0.89 11.04
C ASN A 154 -21.67 0.59 11.49
N GLN A 155 -20.77 0.97 12.40
CA GLN A 155 -20.52 2.34 12.80
C GLN A 155 -19.22 2.83 12.18
N ASN A 156 -19.23 4.07 11.69
CA ASN A 156 -18.01 4.68 11.16
C ASN A 156 -17.04 4.95 12.31
N ILE A 157 -15.83 4.38 12.22
CA ILE A 157 -14.75 4.56 13.22
C ILE A 157 -13.66 5.52 12.74
N PHE A 158 -13.74 5.98 11.50
CA PHE A 158 -12.81 6.94 10.93
C PHE A 158 -13.26 8.37 11.26
N LEU A 159 -12.32 9.19 11.73
CA LEU A 159 -12.55 10.59 12.01
C LEU A 159 -11.73 11.44 11.02
N ALA A 160 -12.42 11.99 10.03
CA ALA A 160 -11.80 12.97 9.14
C ALA A 160 -11.71 14.34 9.85
N PHE A 161 -10.54 14.93 9.81
CA PHE A 161 -10.31 16.26 10.34
C PHE A 161 -9.98 17.22 9.20
N PRO A 162 -10.74 18.30 8.98
CA PRO A 162 -10.36 19.30 7.98
C PRO A 162 -9.02 19.95 8.35
N ALA A 163 -8.24 20.36 7.34
CA ALA A 163 -6.93 20.98 7.53
C ALA A 163 -6.96 22.22 8.46
N THR A 164 -8.09 22.90 8.51
CA THR A 164 -8.33 24.04 9.42
C THR A 164 -8.43 23.65 10.89
N SER A 165 -8.68 22.38 11.20
CA SER A 165 -8.71 21.87 12.57
C SER A 165 -7.29 21.65 13.07
N ARG A 166 -6.83 22.55 13.94
CA ARG A 166 -5.48 22.48 14.53
C ARG A 166 -5.46 21.57 15.77
N ILE A 167 -5.79 20.31 15.56
CA ILE A 167 -5.88 19.33 16.64
C ILE A 167 -4.60 18.52 16.80
N SER A 168 -4.46 17.85 17.93
CA SER A 168 -3.53 16.74 18.13
C SER A 168 -4.31 15.45 18.24
N ARG A 169 -3.74 14.37 17.69
CA ARG A 169 -4.26 13.01 17.78
C ARG A 169 -3.32 12.19 18.67
N ASP A 170 -3.81 11.16 19.28
CA ASP A 170 -2.98 10.12 19.88
C ASP A 170 -2.96 8.87 18.98
N LEU A 171 -2.16 7.87 19.32
CA LEU A 171 -2.04 6.65 18.52
C LEU A 171 -3.36 5.90 18.36
N THR A 172 -4.30 6.05 19.30
CA THR A 172 -5.58 5.31 19.21
C THR A 172 -6.42 5.78 18.04
N TYR A 173 -6.28 7.05 17.62
CA TYR A 173 -6.94 7.57 16.43
C TYR A 173 -6.37 6.99 15.13
N LEU A 174 -5.11 6.56 15.15
CA LEU A 174 -4.46 6.01 13.94
C LEU A 174 -4.76 4.53 13.74
N LEU A 175 -5.19 3.81 14.78
CA LEU A 175 -5.24 2.34 14.75
C LEU A 175 -6.11 1.78 13.62
N ALA A 176 -7.29 2.36 13.44
CA ALA A 176 -8.21 1.88 12.41
C ALA A 176 -7.66 2.18 11.00
N GLU A 177 -7.17 3.39 10.80
CA GLU A 177 -6.71 3.89 9.49
C GLU A 177 -5.38 3.25 9.10
N ALA A 178 -4.35 3.42 9.94
CA ALA A 178 -3.02 2.88 9.67
C ALA A 178 -3.01 1.33 9.70
N GLY A 179 -3.79 0.71 10.57
CA GLY A 179 -3.92 -0.74 10.64
C GLY A 179 -4.53 -1.29 9.35
N TRP A 180 -5.64 -0.74 8.88
CA TRP A 180 -6.27 -1.14 7.62
C TRP A 180 -5.30 -0.93 6.44
N LEU A 181 -4.64 0.24 6.38
CA LEU A 181 -3.68 0.55 5.33
C LEU A 181 -2.54 -0.48 5.29
N LEU A 182 -1.96 -0.79 6.45
CA LEU A 182 -0.87 -1.77 6.52
C LEU A 182 -1.31 -3.16 6.07
N TYR A 183 -2.49 -3.63 6.49
CA TYR A 183 -3.02 -4.90 6.00
C TYR A 183 -3.26 -4.87 4.49
N HIS A 184 -3.78 -3.76 3.94
CA HIS A 184 -4.03 -3.59 2.53
C HIS A 184 -2.73 -3.67 1.71
N GLU A 185 -1.74 -2.84 2.02
CA GLU A 185 -0.47 -2.82 1.27
C GLU A 185 0.34 -4.11 1.45
N LEU A 186 0.30 -4.71 2.63
CA LEU A 186 0.96 -5.98 2.89
C LEU A 186 0.21 -7.17 2.26
N ALA A 187 -1.08 -7.05 2.00
CA ALA A 187 -1.82 -8.02 1.18
C ALA A 187 -1.31 -7.99 -0.26
N HIS A 188 -1.13 -6.81 -0.87
CA HIS A 188 -0.49 -6.69 -2.18
C HIS A 188 0.91 -7.31 -2.17
N ALA A 189 1.74 -7.00 -1.16
CA ALA A 189 3.06 -7.60 -1.01
C ALA A 189 3.01 -9.13 -0.93
N SER A 190 2.02 -9.70 -0.25
CA SER A 190 1.84 -11.14 -0.11
C SER A 190 1.28 -11.79 -1.37
N ASP A 191 0.53 -11.06 -2.17
CA ASP A 191 0.04 -11.51 -3.48
C ASP A 191 1.19 -11.62 -4.48
N TYR A 192 1.96 -10.54 -4.64
CA TYR A 192 3.12 -10.53 -5.54
C TYR A 192 4.26 -11.44 -5.05
N MET A 193 4.47 -11.56 -3.75
CA MET A 193 5.52 -12.39 -3.14
C MET A 193 4.96 -13.33 -2.06
N PRO A 194 4.15 -14.34 -2.47
CA PRO A 194 3.53 -15.26 -1.54
C PRO A 194 4.57 -16.10 -0.80
N PRO A 195 4.25 -16.59 0.41
CA PRO A 195 5.17 -17.41 1.21
C PRO A 195 5.79 -18.59 0.46
N ALA A 196 5.04 -19.22 -0.43
CA ALA A 196 5.52 -20.36 -1.21
C ALA A 196 6.62 -20.01 -2.22
N ALA A 197 6.67 -18.75 -2.70
CA ALA A 197 7.67 -18.29 -3.65
C ALA A 197 8.98 -17.82 -3.00
N ARG A 198 8.94 -17.44 -1.72
CA ARG A 198 10.09 -16.84 -1.02
C ARG A 198 11.32 -17.75 -0.90
N PRO A 199 11.20 -19.07 -0.71
CA PRO A 199 12.37 -19.95 -0.62
C PRO A 199 13.18 -20.08 -1.90
N THR A 200 12.62 -19.75 -3.06
CA THR A 200 13.24 -19.90 -4.38
C THR A 200 13.76 -18.61 -4.99
N LEU A 201 13.85 -17.54 -4.19
CA LEU A 201 14.30 -16.23 -4.67
C LEU A 201 15.72 -16.25 -5.19
N ASN A 202 15.92 -15.69 -6.38
CA ASN A 202 17.23 -15.48 -6.97
C ASN A 202 17.74 -14.09 -6.60
N SER A 203 18.75 -14.04 -5.75
CA SER A 203 19.33 -12.77 -5.26
C SER A 203 20.03 -11.95 -6.35
N SER A 204 20.39 -12.53 -7.49
CA SER A 204 20.96 -11.79 -8.61
C SER A 204 19.93 -11.02 -9.43
N LEU A 205 18.63 -11.30 -9.25
CA LEU A 205 17.53 -10.60 -9.88
C LEU A 205 16.94 -9.54 -8.94
N SER A 206 16.27 -8.55 -9.52
CA SER A 206 15.45 -7.58 -8.77
C SER A 206 14.19 -8.25 -8.17
N ALA A 207 13.44 -7.53 -7.34
CA ALA A 207 12.13 -7.96 -6.87
C ALA A 207 11.24 -8.31 -8.06
N TRP A 208 11.13 -7.42 -9.06
CA TRP A 208 10.36 -7.67 -10.28
C TRP A 208 10.86 -8.89 -11.05
N GLY A 209 12.17 -9.07 -11.20
CA GLY A 209 12.73 -10.24 -11.90
C GLY A 209 12.35 -11.58 -11.25
N ASN A 210 12.06 -11.59 -9.95
CA ASN A 210 11.55 -12.74 -9.22
C ASN A 210 10.01 -12.87 -9.28
N ILE A 211 9.30 -11.77 -9.49
CA ILE A 211 7.82 -11.69 -9.52
C ILE A 211 7.27 -11.94 -10.91
N SER A 212 7.85 -11.29 -11.94
CA SER A 212 7.30 -11.23 -13.30
C SER A 212 6.96 -12.57 -13.93
N PRO A 213 7.72 -13.66 -13.74
CA PRO A 213 7.34 -14.95 -14.33
C PRO A 213 5.97 -15.47 -13.86
N ARG A 214 5.62 -15.22 -12.58
CA ARG A 214 4.30 -15.62 -12.06
C ARG A 214 3.21 -14.65 -12.50
N TYR A 215 3.52 -13.36 -12.51
CA TYR A 215 2.60 -12.33 -12.99
C TYR A 215 2.22 -12.55 -14.47
N GLU A 216 3.20 -12.75 -15.33
CA GLU A 216 2.99 -13.00 -16.78
C GLU A 216 2.25 -14.31 -17.05
N ALA A 217 2.40 -15.30 -16.18
CA ALA A 217 1.70 -16.57 -16.26
C ALA A 217 0.30 -16.57 -15.62
N ALA A 218 -0.17 -15.43 -15.07
CA ALA A 218 -1.41 -15.32 -14.30
C ALA A 218 -1.47 -16.37 -13.15
N GLN A 219 -0.42 -16.41 -12.35
CA GLN A 219 -0.24 -17.37 -11.26
C GLN A 219 -0.08 -16.68 -9.88
N LEU A 220 -0.43 -15.42 -9.78
CA LEU A 220 -0.54 -14.78 -8.47
C LEU A 220 -1.71 -15.39 -7.69
N PRO A 221 -1.68 -15.38 -6.35
CA PRO A 221 -2.83 -15.82 -5.55
C PRO A 221 -4.15 -15.15 -5.95
N SER A 222 -4.13 -13.85 -6.27
CA SER A 222 -5.29 -13.11 -6.78
C SER A 222 -5.79 -13.64 -8.13
N ASP A 223 -4.90 -13.99 -9.05
CA ASP A 223 -5.27 -14.59 -10.35
C ASP A 223 -5.97 -15.95 -10.15
N LEU A 224 -5.40 -16.78 -9.26
CA LEU A 224 -5.94 -18.10 -8.95
C LEU A 224 -7.30 -18.00 -8.23
N MET A 225 -7.44 -17.01 -7.37
CA MET A 225 -8.72 -16.71 -6.71
C MET A 225 -9.76 -16.24 -7.73
N ALA A 226 -9.42 -15.28 -8.58
CA ALA A 226 -10.31 -14.80 -9.64
C ALA A 226 -10.71 -15.89 -10.63
N ALA A 227 -9.80 -16.83 -10.96
CA ALA A 227 -10.11 -17.97 -11.80
C ALA A 227 -11.10 -18.96 -11.13
N SER A 228 -10.99 -19.12 -9.81
CA SER A 228 -11.87 -20.02 -9.03
C SER A 228 -13.20 -19.36 -8.66
N PHE A 229 -13.20 -18.07 -8.43
CA PHE A 229 -14.32 -17.24 -7.98
C PHE A 229 -14.43 -15.97 -8.83
N PRO A 230 -14.76 -16.08 -10.14
CA PRO A 230 -14.78 -14.92 -11.02
C PRO A 230 -15.82 -13.90 -10.56
N LEU A 231 -15.47 -12.62 -10.65
CA LEU A 231 -16.40 -11.52 -10.46
C LEU A 231 -17.58 -11.66 -11.43
N GLN A 232 -18.81 -11.59 -10.92
CA GLN A 232 -20.00 -11.85 -11.72
C GLN A 232 -20.70 -10.56 -12.18
N SER A 233 -20.44 -9.45 -11.48
CA SER A 233 -21.09 -8.19 -11.81
C SER A 233 -20.32 -7.41 -12.88
N ALA A 234 -20.72 -7.55 -14.13
CA ALA A 234 -20.19 -6.75 -15.22
C ALA A 234 -20.34 -5.22 -14.99
N PRO A 235 -21.47 -4.71 -14.42
CA PRO A 235 -21.58 -3.30 -14.07
C PRO A 235 -20.54 -2.84 -13.04
N LEU A 236 -20.32 -3.59 -11.94
CA LEU A 236 -19.32 -3.24 -10.94
C LEU A 236 -17.91 -3.29 -11.52
N GLY A 237 -17.57 -4.33 -12.29
CA GLY A 237 -16.28 -4.41 -12.98
C GLY A 237 -16.04 -3.23 -13.91
N GLY A 238 -17.06 -2.81 -14.69
CA GLY A 238 -16.97 -1.63 -15.53
C GLY A 238 -16.79 -0.32 -14.74
N LEU A 239 -17.49 -0.17 -13.62
CA LEU A 239 -17.35 1.00 -12.74
C LEU A 239 -15.98 1.02 -12.04
N ALA A 240 -15.44 -0.13 -11.67
CA ALA A 240 -14.08 -0.23 -11.12
C ALA A 240 -13.01 0.24 -12.13
N GLN A 241 -13.16 -0.08 -13.42
CA GLN A 241 -12.27 0.44 -14.47
C GLN A 241 -12.30 1.97 -14.54
N VAL A 242 -13.47 2.58 -14.37
CA VAL A 242 -13.59 4.05 -14.31
C VAL A 242 -12.92 4.58 -13.04
N LYS A 243 -13.34 4.09 -11.87
CA LYS A 243 -12.95 4.66 -10.56
C LYS A 243 -11.47 4.49 -10.23
N PHE A 244 -10.89 3.33 -10.57
CA PHE A 244 -9.53 2.98 -10.13
C PHE A 244 -8.49 3.06 -11.25
N PHE A 245 -8.90 2.90 -12.49
CA PHE A 245 -7.98 2.83 -13.63
C PHE A 245 -8.17 3.96 -14.64
N GLY A 246 -9.10 4.90 -14.39
CA GLY A 246 -9.29 6.10 -15.21
C GLY A 246 -9.88 5.83 -16.58
N ALA A 247 -10.60 4.73 -16.77
CA ALA A 247 -11.36 4.50 -17.99
C ALA A 247 -12.45 5.56 -18.14
N THR A 248 -12.75 5.95 -19.37
CA THR A 248 -13.87 6.88 -19.64
C THR A 248 -15.20 6.18 -19.43
N ALA A 249 -16.05 6.74 -18.56
CA ALA A 249 -17.40 6.21 -18.33
C ALA A 249 -18.25 6.28 -19.61
N ASP A 250 -18.92 5.19 -19.95
CA ASP A 250 -19.89 5.17 -21.05
C ASP A 250 -21.24 5.80 -20.66
N ALA A 251 -22.17 5.90 -21.60
CA ALA A 251 -23.46 6.55 -21.37
C ALA A 251 -24.30 5.78 -20.31
N THR A 252 -24.18 4.47 -20.26
CA THR A 252 -24.91 3.62 -19.29
C THR A 252 -24.35 3.82 -17.89
N GLN A 253 -23.02 3.78 -17.75
CA GLN A 253 -22.32 4.00 -16.48
C GLN A 253 -22.61 5.40 -15.90
N ARG A 254 -22.62 6.44 -16.75
CA ARG A 254 -22.99 7.80 -16.33
C ARG A 254 -24.45 7.94 -15.91
N ALA A 255 -25.34 7.05 -16.36
CA ALA A 255 -26.75 7.07 -16.00
C ALA A 255 -27.07 6.28 -14.71
N TYR A 256 -26.14 5.47 -14.19
CA TYR A 256 -26.38 4.73 -12.95
C TYR A 256 -26.57 5.68 -11.76
N THR A 257 -27.68 5.49 -11.06
CA THR A 257 -27.96 6.20 -9.81
C THR A 257 -27.26 5.50 -8.62
N PRO A 258 -27.10 6.17 -7.47
CA PRO A 258 -26.62 5.51 -6.24
C PRO A 258 -27.41 4.25 -5.87
N ASN A 259 -28.74 4.21 -6.15
CA ASN A 259 -29.56 3.04 -5.88
C ASN A 259 -29.27 1.88 -6.83
N ASP A 260 -28.97 2.15 -8.10
CA ASP A 260 -28.56 1.10 -9.05
C ASP A 260 -27.27 0.44 -8.59
N VAL A 261 -26.28 1.25 -8.20
CA VAL A 261 -24.98 0.76 -7.71
C VAL A 261 -25.16 -0.03 -6.41
N ALA A 262 -25.93 0.46 -5.46
CA ALA A 262 -26.26 -0.28 -4.24
C ALA A 262 -26.98 -1.62 -4.57
N GLY A 263 -27.81 -1.65 -5.61
CA GLY A 263 -28.44 -2.86 -6.12
C GLY A 263 -27.44 -3.87 -6.66
N PHE A 264 -26.41 -3.44 -7.39
CA PHE A 264 -25.34 -4.32 -7.88
C PHE A 264 -24.58 -4.96 -6.72
N PHE A 265 -24.22 -4.20 -5.70
CA PHE A 265 -23.56 -4.73 -4.50
C PHE A 265 -24.44 -5.72 -3.73
N SER A 266 -25.74 -5.52 -3.67
CA SER A 266 -26.65 -6.41 -2.93
C SER A 266 -26.95 -7.72 -3.65
N SER A 267 -26.80 -7.74 -4.97
CA SER A 267 -27.13 -8.91 -5.82
C SER A 267 -25.91 -9.79 -6.13
N ASP A 268 -24.69 -9.33 -5.84
CA ASP A 268 -23.47 -10.00 -6.22
C ASP A 268 -22.60 -10.33 -4.98
N ARG A 269 -22.12 -11.56 -4.91
CA ARG A 269 -21.18 -11.98 -3.85
C ARG A 269 -19.79 -11.40 -4.03
N ALA A 270 -19.55 -10.75 -5.14
CA ALA A 270 -18.29 -10.06 -5.44
C ALA A 270 -18.03 -8.81 -4.57
N THR A 271 -18.92 -8.46 -3.65
CA THR A 271 -18.75 -7.32 -2.75
C THR A 271 -17.49 -7.43 -1.87
N ASP A 272 -17.09 -8.65 -1.52
CA ASP A 272 -15.91 -8.89 -0.68
C ASP A 272 -14.57 -8.67 -1.44
N GLU A 273 -14.62 -8.62 -2.77
CA GLU A 273 -13.44 -8.44 -3.62
C GLU A 273 -13.21 -6.97 -4.03
N TYR A 274 -14.23 -6.12 -3.87
CA TYR A 274 -14.14 -4.68 -4.16
C TYR A 274 -13.89 -3.84 -2.89
N ASN A 275 -13.78 -4.47 -1.74
CA ASN A 275 -13.38 -3.91 -0.49
C ASN A 275 -11.97 -4.39 -0.14
#